data_e1f1ea2e8c572c74b5cc915239cb08d7
#
_entry.id   e1f1ea2e8c572c74b5cc915239cb08d7
#
_cell.length_a   1.000
_cell.length_b   1.000
_cell.length_c   1.000
_cell.angle_alpha   90.00
_cell.angle_beta   90.00
_cell.angle_gamma   90.00
#
_symmetry.space_group_name_H-M   'P 1'
#
loop_
_entity.id
_entity.type
_entity.pdbx_description
1 polymer ?
#
loop_
_entity_poly.entity_id
_entity_poly.type
_entity_poly.pdbx_seq_one_letter_code
_entity_poly.pdbx_strand_id
1 'polypeptide(L)'
;MVEIYRTPDVAFDGLDDFAFKPNYVEWEGLRTHFIDEGPRGGPVALLLHGEPTWSYLYRKMIPPLVKSGYRCVAPDHIGFGRSDKVLNDEWYITDRHIQRLRDFIEKLNLKNITP
;
A
#
# COMPACT_ATOMS: atom_id res chain seq x y z
N MET A 1 16.36 17.83 2.12
CA MET A 1 15.80 16.67 2.87
C MET A 1 14.37 16.99 3.26
N VAL A 2 13.44 16.09 2.98
CA VAL A 2 12.04 16.28 3.37
C VAL A 2 11.83 15.80 4.80
N GLU A 3 10.97 16.50 5.53
CA GLU A 3 10.56 16.08 6.85
C GLU A 3 9.49 15.00 6.72
N ILE A 4 9.61 13.94 7.52
CA ILE A 4 8.78 12.77 7.44
C ILE A 4 8.15 12.50 8.81
N TYR A 5 6.85 12.20 8.82
CA TYR A 5 6.18 11.63 9.97
C TYR A 5 5.87 10.17 9.69
N ARG A 6 6.14 9.33 10.67
CA ARG A 6 5.84 7.89 10.60
C ARG A 6 4.91 7.54 11.75
N THR A 7 3.68 7.15 11.41
CA THR A 7 2.70 6.77 12.42
C THR A 7 3.18 5.55 13.21
N PRO A 8 3.13 5.61 14.55
CA PRO A 8 3.55 4.46 15.36
C PRO A 8 2.71 3.22 15.08
N ASP A 9 3.35 2.05 15.09
CA ASP A 9 2.68 0.77 14.80
C ASP A 9 1.50 0.51 15.73
N VAL A 10 1.58 0.92 16.99
CA VAL A 10 0.51 0.72 17.98
C VAL A 10 -0.80 1.37 17.56
N ALA A 11 -0.76 2.41 16.74
CA ALA A 11 -1.96 3.09 16.25
C ALA A 11 -2.82 2.16 15.38
N PHE A 12 -2.26 1.06 14.88
CA PHE A 12 -2.96 0.13 14.00
C PHE A 12 -3.36 -1.18 14.71
N ASP A 13 -3.15 -1.26 16.02
CA ASP A 13 -3.54 -2.43 16.78
C ASP A 13 -5.07 -2.50 16.94
N GLY A 14 -5.61 -3.72 16.96
CA GLY A 14 -7.03 -3.94 17.27
C GLY A 14 -8.00 -3.54 16.15
N LEU A 15 -7.55 -3.38 14.92
CA LEU A 15 -8.44 -3.09 13.79
C LEU A 15 -9.25 -4.33 13.41
N ASP A 16 -10.57 -4.16 13.25
CA ASP A 16 -11.48 -5.24 12.87
C ASP A 16 -11.18 -5.72 11.44
N ASP A 17 -11.20 -7.04 11.26
CA ASP A 17 -11.02 -7.68 9.95
C ASP A 17 -9.72 -7.28 9.23
N PHE A 18 -8.70 -6.86 9.99
CA PHE A 18 -7.46 -6.37 9.41
C PHE A 18 -6.25 -7.06 10.07
N ALA A 19 -6.21 -8.39 9.99
CA ALA A 19 -5.13 -9.21 10.55
C ALA A 19 -4.03 -9.50 9.52
N PHE A 20 -3.84 -8.60 8.57
CA PHE A 20 -2.82 -8.76 7.53
C PHE A 20 -1.45 -8.36 8.04
N LYS A 21 -0.45 -9.18 7.71
CA LYS A 21 0.93 -8.88 8.03
C LYS A 21 1.35 -7.59 7.30
N PRO A 22 1.92 -6.61 8.00
CA PRO A 22 2.43 -5.42 7.35
C PRO A 22 3.68 -5.75 6.50
N ASN A 23 3.74 -5.17 5.32
CA ASN A 23 4.90 -5.24 4.44
C ASN A 23 5.34 -3.82 4.12
N TYR A 24 6.64 -3.63 3.94
CA TYR A 24 7.19 -2.31 3.66
C TYR A 24 8.23 -2.38 2.57
N VAL A 25 8.25 -1.38 1.73
CA VAL A 25 9.33 -1.14 0.77
C VAL A 25 9.76 0.31 0.88
N GLU A 26 11.06 0.55 0.86
CA GLU A 26 11.63 1.88 1.07
C GLU A 26 12.49 2.28 -0.13
N TRP A 27 12.30 3.49 -0.61
CA TRP A 27 13.21 4.12 -1.53
C TRP A 27 13.08 5.64 -1.41
N GLU A 28 14.14 6.33 -1.74
CA GLU A 28 14.22 7.80 -1.59
C GLU A 28 13.90 8.26 -0.16
N GLY A 29 14.24 7.45 0.84
CA GLY A 29 14.01 7.77 2.25
C GLY A 29 12.57 7.66 2.71
N LEU A 30 11.64 7.21 1.86
CA LEU A 30 10.23 7.08 2.18
C LEU A 30 9.81 5.62 2.17
N ARG A 31 9.13 5.20 3.23
CA ARG A 31 8.62 3.85 3.40
C ARG A 31 7.17 3.77 2.96
N THR A 32 6.86 2.83 2.08
CA THR A 32 5.50 2.52 1.65
C THR A 32 5.07 1.21 2.28
N HIS A 33 3.94 1.23 2.98
CA HIS A 33 3.29 0.03 3.49
C HIS A 33 2.41 -0.58 2.41
N PHE A 34 2.36 -1.92 2.38
CA PHE A 34 1.42 -2.60 1.50
C PHE A 34 0.98 -3.94 2.10
N ILE A 35 -0.25 -4.33 1.75
CA ILE A 35 -0.77 -5.66 2.00
C ILE A 35 -0.35 -6.52 0.81
N ASP A 36 0.11 -7.75 1.07
CA ASP A 36 0.50 -8.68 0.02
C ASP A 36 0.07 -10.09 0.45
N GLU A 37 -1.10 -10.50 -0.02
CA GLU A 37 -1.73 -11.76 0.36
C GLU A 37 -2.01 -12.60 -0.87
N GLY A 38 -1.96 -13.91 -0.71
CA GLY A 38 -2.31 -14.86 -1.76
C GLY A 38 -1.10 -15.47 -2.46
N PRO A 39 -1.35 -16.33 -3.46
CA PRO A 39 -0.28 -17.08 -4.12
C PRO A 39 0.62 -16.18 -4.96
N ARG A 40 1.93 -16.36 -4.82
CA ARG A 40 2.93 -15.54 -5.53
C ARG A 40 2.84 -15.66 -7.04
N GLY A 41 2.42 -16.81 -7.55
CA GLY A 41 2.26 -17.05 -8.98
C GLY A 41 0.90 -16.69 -9.53
N GLY A 42 -0.04 -16.24 -8.70
CA GLY A 42 -1.38 -15.88 -9.15
C GLY A 42 -1.43 -14.53 -9.85
N PRO A 43 -2.51 -14.27 -10.60
CA PRO A 43 -2.71 -12.94 -11.15
C PRO A 43 -2.82 -11.92 -10.03
N VAL A 44 -2.30 -10.72 -10.26
CA VAL A 44 -2.25 -9.67 -9.25
C VAL A 44 -3.49 -8.79 -9.32
N ALA A 45 -4.24 -8.71 -8.23
CA ALA A 45 -5.24 -7.67 -8.02
C ALA A 45 -4.55 -6.52 -7.28
N LEU A 46 -4.35 -5.42 -7.98
CA LEU A 46 -3.72 -4.22 -7.41
C LEU A 46 -4.83 -3.29 -6.93
N LEU A 47 -4.95 -3.17 -5.60
CA LEU A 47 -6.05 -2.46 -4.95
C LEU A 47 -5.56 -1.09 -4.50
N LEU A 48 -5.98 -0.06 -5.21
CA LEU A 48 -5.55 1.32 -4.98
C LEU A 48 -6.66 2.10 -4.29
N HIS A 49 -6.37 2.59 -3.09
CA HIS A 49 -7.34 3.39 -2.34
C HIS A 49 -7.42 4.81 -2.87
N GLY A 50 -8.56 5.47 -2.59
CA GLY A 50 -8.74 6.88 -2.86
C GLY A 50 -8.43 7.74 -1.64
N GLU A 51 -8.61 9.03 -1.77
CA GLU A 51 -8.49 10.01 -0.68
C GLU A 51 -9.86 10.17 -0.01
N PRO A 52 -9.98 10.19 1.31
CA PRO A 52 -8.95 10.13 2.35
C PRO A 52 -8.86 8.75 3.02
N THR A 53 -8.68 7.69 2.27
CA THR A 53 -8.68 6.32 2.78
C THR A 53 -7.26 5.71 2.80
N TRP A 54 -7.18 4.41 3.03
CA TRP A 54 -5.96 3.63 3.00
C TRP A 54 -6.32 2.16 2.75
N SER A 55 -5.35 1.26 2.77
CA SER A 55 -5.58 -0.15 2.41
C SER A 55 -6.64 -0.86 3.26
N TYR A 56 -6.93 -0.35 4.44
CA TYR A 56 -7.99 -0.86 5.31
C TYR A 56 -9.35 -0.93 4.58
N LEU A 57 -9.57 -0.05 3.62
CA LEU A 57 -10.79 -0.04 2.79
C LEU A 57 -11.06 -1.40 2.16
N TYR A 58 -10.01 -2.13 1.79
CA TYR A 58 -10.11 -3.40 1.06
C TYR A 58 -10.13 -4.63 1.96
N ARG A 59 -10.18 -4.47 3.28
CA ARG A 59 -10.04 -5.58 4.24
C ARG A 59 -11.04 -6.73 4.00
N LYS A 60 -12.22 -6.43 3.50
CA LYS A 60 -13.27 -7.44 3.24
C LYS A 60 -13.21 -8.03 1.84
N MET A 61 -12.53 -7.35 0.91
CA MET A 61 -12.38 -7.82 -0.47
C MET A 61 -11.24 -8.82 -0.62
N ILE A 62 -10.19 -8.66 0.18
CA ILE A 62 -8.96 -9.45 0.05
C ILE A 62 -9.20 -10.94 0.27
N PRO A 63 -9.84 -11.40 1.36
CA PRO A 63 -10.03 -12.84 1.56
C PRO A 63 -10.75 -13.54 0.41
N PRO A 64 -11.88 -13.04 -0.12
CA PRO A 64 -12.53 -13.70 -1.27
C PRO A 64 -11.65 -13.74 -2.51
N LEU A 65 -10.90 -12.68 -2.79
CA LEU A 65 -10.00 -12.62 -3.95
C LEU A 65 -8.86 -13.62 -3.82
N VAL A 66 -8.26 -13.72 -2.63
CA VAL A 66 -7.21 -14.70 -2.35
C VAL A 66 -7.74 -16.10 -2.52
N LYS A 67 -8.94 -16.37 -2.02
CA LYS A 67 -9.59 -17.68 -2.15
C LYS A 67 -9.85 -18.05 -3.61
N SER A 68 -10.04 -17.05 -4.47
CA SER A 68 -10.23 -17.25 -5.92
C SER A 68 -8.90 -17.35 -6.69
N GLY A 69 -7.76 -17.34 -6.01
CA GLY A 69 -6.45 -17.53 -6.64
C GLY A 69 -5.68 -16.27 -6.96
N TYR A 70 -6.20 -15.10 -6.58
CA TYR A 70 -5.50 -13.83 -6.81
C TYR A 70 -4.44 -13.57 -5.73
N ARG A 71 -3.35 -12.96 -6.16
CA ARG A 71 -2.44 -12.27 -5.25
C ARG A 71 -2.95 -10.84 -5.10
N CYS A 72 -3.30 -10.46 -3.88
CA CYS A 72 -3.81 -9.11 -3.60
C CYS A 72 -2.68 -8.23 -3.07
N VAL A 73 -2.41 -7.15 -3.76
CA VAL A 73 -1.40 -6.17 -3.36
C VAL A 73 -2.10 -4.83 -3.19
N ALA A 74 -2.08 -4.30 -1.97
CA ALA A 74 -2.80 -3.08 -1.63
C ALA A 74 -1.85 -2.11 -0.91
N PRO A 75 -1.21 -1.20 -1.66
CA PRO A 75 -0.33 -0.20 -1.05
C PRO A 75 -1.11 0.94 -0.41
N ASP A 76 -0.53 1.52 0.64
CA ASP A 76 -0.95 2.83 1.14
C ASP A 76 -0.12 3.88 0.43
N HIS A 77 -0.79 4.83 -0.22
CA HIS A 77 -0.07 5.95 -0.85
C HIS A 77 0.69 6.75 0.23
N ILE A 78 1.80 7.36 -0.16
CA ILE A 78 2.53 8.24 0.75
C ILE A 78 1.57 9.32 1.29
N GLY A 79 1.58 9.49 2.60
CA GLY A 79 0.66 10.39 3.29
C GLY A 79 -0.54 9.70 3.92
N PHE A 80 -0.74 8.40 3.64
CA PHE A 80 -1.92 7.67 4.10
C PHE A 80 -1.55 6.41 4.87
N GLY A 81 -2.44 5.99 5.76
CA GLY A 81 -2.33 4.72 6.48
C GLY A 81 -0.99 4.51 7.17
N ARG A 82 -0.37 3.36 6.91
CA ARG A 82 0.91 2.98 7.52
C ARG A 82 2.13 3.46 6.72
N SER A 83 1.93 4.06 5.56
CA SER A 83 3.03 4.66 4.80
C SER A 83 3.53 5.93 5.45
N ASP A 84 4.77 6.30 5.17
CA ASP A 84 5.36 7.54 5.67
C ASP A 84 4.59 8.76 5.18
N LYS A 85 4.64 9.81 5.95
CA LYS A 85 3.96 11.07 5.66
C LYS A 85 4.99 12.17 5.52
N VAL A 86 4.96 12.85 4.38
CA VAL A 86 5.83 14.02 4.14
C VAL A 86 5.11 15.24 4.72
N LEU A 87 5.82 16.01 5.54
CA LEU A 87 5.22 17.14 6.25
C LEU A 87 5.10 18.41 5.40
N ASN A 88 5.68 18.40 4.20
CA ASN A 88 5.58 19.52 3.26
C ASN A 88 4.43 19.26 2.28
N ASP A 89 3.36 20.05 2.36
CA ASP A 89 2.17 19.89 1.53
C ASP A 89 2.48 19.97 0.03
N GLU A 90 3.48 20.73 -0.36
CA GLU A 90 3.87 20.90 -1.76
C GLU A 90 4.44 19.62 -2.38
N TRP A 91 4.82 18.64 -1.55
CA TRP A 91 5.29 17.34 -2.03
C TRP A 91 4.17 16.56 -2.70
N TYR A 92 2.91 16.75 -2.24
CA TYR A 92 1.77 15.94 -2.68
C TYR A 92 1.18 16.47 -3.98
N ILE A 93 1.76 16.05 -5.11
CA ILE A 93 1.23 16.35 -6.43
C ILE A 93 0.96 15.03 -7.16
N THR A 94 0.06 15.07 -8.14
CA THR A 94 -0.36 13.89 -8.90
C THR A 94 0.84 13.16 -9.51
N ASP A 95 1.77 13.90 -10.10
CA ASP A 95 2.94 13.31 -10.74
C ASP A 95 3.80 12.50 -9.77
N ARG A 96 3.94 12.95 -8.52
CA ARG A 96 4.71 12.20 -7.51
C ARG A 96 4.01 10.91 -7.14
N HIS A 97 2.69 10.92 -6.98
CA HIS A 97 1.93 9.71 -6.70
C HIS A 97 2.01 8.71 -7.85
N ILE A 98 1.93 9.19 -9.08
CA ILE A 98 2.09 8.35 -10.27
C ILE A 98 3.48 7.72 -10.30
N GLN A 99 4.51 8.51 -10.05
CA GLN A 99 5.89 8.03 -10.06
C GLN A 99 6.11 7.01 -8.93
N ARG A 100 5.59 7.28 -7.73
CA ARG A 100 5.68 6.36 -6.59
C ARG A 100 5.01 5.03 -6.89
N LEU A 101 3.84 5.06 -7.52
CA LEU A 101 3.13 3.84 -7.90
C LEU A 101 3.92 3.04 -8.94
N ARG A 102 4.47 3.70 -9.94
CA ARG A 102 5.29 3.07 -10.97
C ARG A 102 6.50 2.39 -10.34
N ASP A 103 7.21 3.11 -9.47
CA ASP A 103 8.39 2.60 -8.77
C ASP A 103 8.01 1.41 -7.87
N PHE A 104 6.84 1.47 -7.22
CA PHE A 104 6.33 0.38 -6.40
C PHE A 104 6.14 -0.89 -7.22
N ILE A 105 5.48 -0.78 -8.36
CA ILE A 105 5.23 -1.93 -9.25
C ILE A 105 6.56 -2.53 -9.71
N GLU A 106 7.53 -1.70 -10.09
CA GLU A 106 8.85 -2.15 -10.53
C GLU A 106 9.63 -2.81 -9.40
N LYS A 107 9.62 -2.22 -8.21
CA LYS A 107 10.37 -2.76 -7.05
C LYS A 107 9.85 -4.12 -6.63
N LEU A 108 8.56 -4.35 -6.71
CA LEU A 108 7.96 -5.64 -6.38
C LEU A 108 7.89 -6.59 -7.57
N ASN A 109 8.29 -6.12 -8.77
CA ASN A 109 8.27 -6.90 -10.00
C ASN A 109 6.89 -7.54 -10.25
N LEU A 110 5.84 -6.76 -10.10
CA LEU A 110 4.47 -7.23 -10.27
C LEU A 110 4.13 -7.45 -11.74
N LYS A 111 3.48 -8.58 -12.03
CA LYS A 111 3.06 -8.98 -13.39
C LYS A 111 1.63 -9.48 -13.37
N ASN A 112 0.98 -9.51 -14.55
CA ASN A 112 -0.42 -9.91 -14.67
C ASN A 112 -1.34 -9.10 -13.74
N ILE A 113 -1.21 -7.79 -13.81
CA ILE A 113 -1.91 -6.89 -12.91
C ILE A 113 -3.31 -6.58 -13.41
N THR A 114 -4.29 -6.72 -12.52
CA THR A 114 -5.65 -6.22 -12.69
C THR A 114 -5.85 -5.12 -11.65
N PRO A 115 -6.00 -3.87 -12.10
CA PRO A 115 -6.20 -2.76 -11.18
C PRO A 115 -7.62 -2.73 -10.60
#